data_771628930b270180a601928cf1ee6daf
#
_entry.id   771628930b270180a601928cf1ee6daf
#
_cell.length_a   1.000
_cell.length_b   1.000
_cell.length_c   1.000
_cell.angle_alpha   90.00
_cell.angle_beta   90.00
_cell.angle_gamma   90.00
#
_symmetry.space_group_name_H-M   'P 1'
#
loop_
_entity.id
_entity.type
_entity.pdbx_description
1 polymer ?
#
loop_
_entity_poly.entity_id
_entity_poly.type
_entity_poly.pdbx_seq_one_letter_code
_entity_poly.pdbx_strand_id
1 'polypeptide(L)'
;DEQEFIEVEQSFSTIKEILAEEIVNGEVVVRKAENKVVVELLSFSSQDEITEDFFLTQSVLDVSQKVLIAQSQTTTAIEVRKQDLAALEAIKQRRIESAKEQYQSITSDFSDEIRSGALELELKDENLTLRLPGKGSFVSGSASLQPSFRALLNKIGDTLKSSKGRIRIEGHTDNLKIGFSDRFKSNWDLSSARSSSVSAVFIEEHGIDIDRLVVAGFADSLPLESNDTADGRARNRRIEIIVRGF
;
A
#
# COMPACT_ATOMS: atom_id res chain seq x y z
N ASP A 1 24.80 35.38 -15.07
CA ASP A 1 26.17 35.05 -14.73
C ASP A 1 26.35 34.67 -13.23
N GLU A 2 27.28 35.29 -12.46
CA GLU A 2 27.55 34.84 -11.07
C GLU A 2 26.36 35.10 -10.13
N GLN A 3 25.64 36.19 -10.35
CA GLN A 3 24.46 36.57 -9.56
C GLN A 3 23.25 35.64 -9.83
N GLU A 4 23.02 35.28 -11.07
CA GLU A 4 21.99 34.26 -11.45
C GLU A 4 22.30 32.90 -10.85
N PHE A 5 23.56 32.49 -10.81
CA PHE A 5 23.97 31.24 -10.19
C PHE A 5 23.67 31.21 -8.69
N ILE A 6 23.95 32.31 -7.98
CA ILE A 6 23.67 32.46 -6.54
C ILE A 6 22.16 32.43 -6.29
N GLU A 7 21.36 33.08 -7.12
CA GLU A 7 19.88 33.06 -7.02
C GLU A 7 19.28 31.66 -7.23
N VAL A 8 19.78 30.91 -8.22
CA VAL A 8 19.37 29.53 -8.46
C VAL A 8 19.73 28.62 -7.28
N GLU A 9 20.93 28.81 -6.69
CA GLU A 9 21.39 28.03 -5.54
C GLU A 9 20.52 28.27 -4.29
N GLN A 10 20.20 29.53 -4.02
CA GLN A 10 19.33 29.93 -2.91
C GLN A 10 17.90 29.38 -3.13
N SER A 11 17.36 29.54 -4.33
CA SER A 11 16.04 29.04 -4.69
C SER A 11 15.96 27.52 -4.58
N PHE A 12 17.00 26.81 -5.01
CA PHE A 12 17.09 25.37 -4.89
C PHE A 12 17.09 24.90 -3.42
N SER A 13 17.85 25.58 -2.56
CA SER A 13 17.86 25.27 -1.13
C SER A 13 16.49 25.50 -0.48
N THR A 14 15.86 26.65 -0.77
CA THR A 14 14.53 26.99 -0.25
C THR A 14 13.47 25.97 -0.68
N ILE A 15 13.48 25.59 -1.97
CA ILE A 15 12.52 24.61 -2.50
C ILE A 15 12.74 23.24 -1.87
N LYS A 16 13.99 22.81 -1.68
CA LYS A 16 14.31 21.55 -1.00
C LYS A 16 13.85 21.52 0.46
N GLU A 17 13.92 22.65 1.14
CA GLU A 17 13.45 22.77 2.52
C GLU A 17 11.91 22.70 2.59
N ILE A 18 11.22 23.42 1.70
CA ILE A 18 9.76 23.45 1.63
C ILE A 18 9.18 22.07 1.23
N LEU A 19 9.87 21.34 0.34
CA LEU A 19 9.45 20.01 -0.17
C LEU A 19 10.21 18.85 0.49
N ALA A 20 10.81 19.06 1.67
CA ALA A 20 11.66 18.05 2.31
C ALA A 20 10.91 16.73 2.59
N GLU A 21 9.68 16.83 3.04
CA GLU A 21 8.81 15.68 3.34
C GLU A 21 8.48 14.87 2.07
N GLU A 22 8.09 15.55 1.00
CA GLU A 22 7.74 14.93 -0.28
C GLU A 22 8.97 14.32 -0.98
N ILE A 23 10.14 14.92 -0.79
CA ILE A 23 11.40 14.35 -1.28
C ILE A 23 11.74 13.05 -0.53
N VAL A 24 11.59 13.04 0.79
CA VAL A 24 11.81 11.85 1.63
C VAL A 24 10.82 10.75 1.27
N ASN A 25 9.55 11.11 1.03
CA ASN A 25 8.51 10.18 0.61
C ASN A 25 8.69 9.68 -0.84
N GLY A 26 9.62 10.26 -1.60
CA GLY A 26 9.84 9.90 -3.01
C GLY A 26 8.74 10.39 -3.95
N GLU A 27 7.98 11.40 -3.56
CA GLU A 27 6.90 11.99 -4.36
C GLU A 27 7.41 13.05 -5.33
N VAL A 28 8.55 13.66 -5.00
CA VAL A 28 9.14 14.79 -5.73
C VAL A 28 10.65 14.64 -5.83
N VAL A 29 11.19 15.00 -6.98
CA VAL A 29 12.63 15.21 -7.19
C VAL A 29 12.87 16.67 -7.57
N VAL A 30 13.79 17.33 -6.88
CA VAL A 30 14.19 18.70 -7.17
C VAL A 30 15.58 18.70 -7.82
N ARG A 31 15.70 19.34 -8.97
CA ARG A 31 16.96 19.45 -9.74
C ARG A 31 17.26 20.89 -10.12
N LYS A 32 18.53 21.19 -10.27
CA LYS A 32 18.98 22.47 -10.86
C LYS A 32 19.10 22.33 -12.37
N ALA A 33 18.63 23.32 -13.08
CA ALA A 33 18.91 23.55 -14.50
C ALA A 33 19.58 24.92 -14.64
N GLU A 34 20.18 25.20 -15.78
CA GLU A 34 21.09 26.37 -16.00
C GLU A 34 20.66 27.67 -15.28
N ASN A 35 19.41 28.10 -15.42
CA ASN A 35 18.87 29.34 -14.85
C ASN A 35 17.53 29.14 -14.10
N LYS A 36 17.19 27.91 -13.72
CA LYS A 36 15.91 27.57 -13.06
C LYS A 36 16.03 26.37 -12.15
N VAL A 37 15.05 26.19 -11.29
CA VAL A 37 14.87 24.98 -10.50
C VAL A 37 13.76 24.15 -11.13
N VAL A 38 14.00 22.86 -11.32
CA VAL A 38 13.03 21.92 -11.86
C VAL A 38 12.52 21.03 -10.73
N VAL A 39 11.21 21.04 -10.51
CA VAL A 39 10.49 20.16 -9.60
C VAL A 39 9.82 19.08 -10.41
N GLU A 40 10.32 17.86 -10.32
CA GLU A 40 9.77 16.70 -11.02
C GLU A 40 8.82 15.97 -10.09
N LEU A 41 7.54 15.95 -10.44
CA LEU A 41 6.52 15.17 -9.75
C LEU A 41 6.64 13.71 -10.17
N LEU A 42 6.91 12.84 -9.21
CA LEU A 42 6.86 11.40 -9.39
C LEU A 42 5.40 10.97 -9.28
N SER A 43 4.59 11.18 -10.33
CA SER A 43 3.20 10.75 -10.31
C SER A 43 3.12 9.22 -10.39
N PHE A 44 2.72 8.60 -9.32
CA PHE A 44 2.29 7.21 -9.31
C PHE A 44 0.89 7.16 -9.91
N SER A 45 0.77 6.95 -11.21
CA SER A 45 -0.50 6.60 -11.82
C SER A 45 -0.75 5.11 -11.59
N SER A 46 -1.38 4.76 -10.48
CA SER A 46 -2.06 3.49 -10.40
C SER A 46 -3.43 3.66 -11.05
N GLN A 47 -3.68 2.87 -12.06
CA GLN A 47 -4.93 2.85 -12.81
C GLN A 47 -6.02 2.03 -12.10
N ASP A 48 -5.94 1.85 -10.78
CA ASP A 48 -6.88 1.05 -10.02
C ASP A 48 -7.31 1.74 -8.71
N GLU A 49 -8.60 2.07 -8.69
CA GLU A 49 -9.51 2.23 -7.57
C GLU A 49 -9.58 3.56 -6.81
N ILE A 50 -10.82 3.97 -6.68
CA ILE A 50 -11.44 5.14 -6.05
C ILE A 50 -10.78 5.66 -4.74
N THR A 51 -10.02 4.84 -4.02
CA THR A 51 -9.35 5.21 -2.77
C THR A 51 -7.93 5.73 -2.96
N GLU A 52 -7.22 5.31 -4.01
CA GLU A 52 -5.85 5.79 -4.29
C GLU A 52 -5.83 7.11 -5.05
N ASP A 53 -6.81 7.37 -5.91
CA ASP A 53 -6.96 8.65 -6.61
C ASP A 53 -7.16 9.83 -5.64
N PHE A 54 -7.87 9.63 -4.54
CA PHE A 54 -8.08 10.68 -3.55
C PHE A 54 -6.77 11.08 -2.84
N PHE A 55 -5.97 10.10 -2.44
CA PHE A 55 -4.67 10.38 -1.79
C PHE A 55 -3.64 10.95 -2.75
N LEU A 56 -3.60 10.48 -3.99
CA LEU A 56 -2.71 11.03 -5.02
C LEU A 56 -3.11 12.44 -5.41
N THR A 57 -4.40 12.72 -5.50
CA THR A 57 -4.91 14.06 -5.79
C THR A 57 -4.58 15.02 -4.66
N GLN A 58 -4.70 14.59 -3.40
CA GLN A 58 -4.35 15.41 -2.24
C GLN A 58 -2.84 15.68 -2.19
N SER A 59 -2.01 14.67 -2.38
CA SER A 59 -0.55 14.80 -2.43
C SER A 59 -0.11 15.76 -3.56
N VAL A 60 -0.70 15.63 -4.75
CA VAL A 60 -0.44 16.55 -5.87
C VAL A 60 -0.88 17.98 -5.55
N LEU A 61 -2.02 18.15 -4.87
CA LEU A 61 -2.49 19.47 -4.42
C LEU A 61 -1.55 20.07 -3.37
N ASP A 62 -1.12 19.27 -2.40
CA ASP A 62 -0.20 19.72 -1.35
C ASP A 62 1.16 20.13 -1.92
N VAL A 63 1.72 19.32 -2.84
CA VAL A 63 2.95 19.69 -3.57
C VAL A 63 2.74 20.95 -4.40
N SER A 64 1.60 21.07 -5.09
CA SER A 64 1.32 22.26 -5.91
C SER A 64 1.22 23.53 -5.06
N GLN A 65 0.60 23.47 -3.88
CA GLN A 65 0.53 24.59 -2.94
C GLN A 65 1.92 24.95 -2.41
N LYS A 66 2.73 23.96 -2.02
CA LYS A 66 4.10 24.18 -1.55
C LYS A 66 4.98 24.79 -2.64
N VAL A 67 4.82 24.35 -3.90
CA VAL A 67 5.54 24.95 -5.04
C VAL A 67 5.11 26.41 -5.26
N LEU A 68 3.83 26.75 -5.13
CA LEU A 68 3.35 28.13 -5.22
C LEU A 68 3.92 29.00 -4.09
N ILE A 69 4.02 28.48 -2.87
CA ILE A 69 4.67 29.16 -1.74
C ILE A 69 6.15 29.40 -2.06
N ALA A 70 6.86 28.38 -2.54
CA ALA A 70 8.26 28.50 -2.94
C ALA A 70 8.45 29.53 -4.06
N GLN A 71 7.58 29.53 -5.06
CA GLN A 71 7.59 30.53 -6.15
C GLN A 71 7.43 31.95 -5.64
N SER A 72 6.61 32.17 -4.60
CA SER A 72 6.43 33.50 -4.00
C SER A 72 7.64 33.99 -3.19
N GLN A 73 8.53 33.09 -2.78
CA GLN A 73 9.72 33.36 -1.97
C GLN A 73 11.00 33.39 -2.78
N THR A 74 10.95 33.07 -4.06
CA THR A 74 12.12 32.97 -4.93
C THR A 74 11.97 33.86 -6.18
N THR A 75 13.06 34.43 -6.65
CA THR A 75 13.12 35.22 -7.90
C THR A 75 13.36 34.34 -9.12
N THR A 76 13.85 33.11 -8.90
CA THR A 76 14.19 32.16 -9.97
C THR A 76 12.94 31.42 -10.44
N ALA A 77 12.82 31.20 -11.73
CA ALA A 77 11.72 30.44 -12.31
C ALA A 77 11.73 29.00 -11.81
N ILE A 78 10.58 28.53 -11.30
CA ILE A 78 10.37 27.13 -10.94
C ILE A 78 9.56 26.47 -12.08
N GLU A 79 10.15 25.46 -12.69
CA GLU A 79 9.48 24.66 -13.71
C GLU A 79 9.02 23.33 -13.10
N VAL A 80 7.71 23.08 -13.13
CA VAL A 80 7.14 21.80 -12.71
C VAL A 80 7.03 20.91 -13.93
N ARG A 81 7.70 19.76 -13.89
CA ARG A 81 7.65 18.75 -14.95
C ARG A 81 7.04 17.46 -14.42
N LYS A 82 6.24 16.82 -15.24
CA LYS A 82 6.00 15.38 -15.09
C LYS A 82 7.25 14.66 -15.58
N GLN A 83 7.68 13.65 -14.81
CA GLN A 83 8.91 12.92 -15.12
C GLN A 83 8.86 12.29 -16.52
N ASP A 84 10.02 12.10 -17.11
CA ASP A 84 10.21 11.42 -18.38
C ASP A 84 9.52 10.04 -18.36
N LEU A 85 8.53 9.87 -19.23
CA LEU A 85 7.72 8.65 -19.36
C LEU A 85 8.59 7.39 -19.47
N ALA A 86 9.72 7.46 -20.17
CA ALA A 86 10.62 6.33 -20.33
C ALA A 86 11.30 5.91 -19.01
N ALA A 87 11.66 6.88 -18.16
CA ALA A 87 12.24 6.58 -16.85
C ALA A 87 11.18 5.99 -15.89
N LEU A 88 9.95 6.48 -15.94
CA LEU A 88 8.82 5.92 -15.18
C LEU A 88 8.48 4.49 -15.62
N GLU A 89 8.43 4.26 -16.92
CA GLU A 89 8.21 2.91 -17.46
C GLU A 89 9.32 1.94 -17.04
N ALA A 90 10.58 2.38 -17.07
CA ALA A 90 11.71 1.55 -16.63
C ALA A 90 11.62 1.21 -15.12
N ILE A 91 11.22 2.15 -14.28
CA ILE A 91 10.99 1.90 -12.84
C ILE A 91 9.81 0.94 -12.66
N LYS A 92 8.71 1.16 -13.37
CA LYS A 92 7.53 0.28 -13.33
C LYS A 92 7.89 -1.15 -13.75
N GLN A 93 8.65 -1.32 -14.84
CA GLN A 93 9.07 -2.62 -15.31
C GLN A 93 9.97 -3.35 -14.29
N ARG A 94 10.89 -2.66 -13.65
CA ARG A 94 11.72 -3.24 -12.58
C ARG A 94 10.89 -3.70 -11.39
N ARG A 95 9.88 -2.94 -10.98
CA ARG A 95 8.97 -3.32 -9.89
C ARG A 95 8.13 -4.54 -10.25
N ILE A 96 7.59 -4.59 -11.47
CA ILE A 96 6.85 -5.74 -11.97
C ILE A 96 7.74 -7.00 -11.98
N GLU A 97 8.99 -6.89 -12.42
CA GLU A 97 9.90 -8.03 -12.45
C GLU A 97 10.27 -8.49 -11.04
N SER A 98 10.56 -7.56 -10.11
CA SER A 98 10.78 -7.88 -8.71
C SER A 98 9.55 -8.55 -8.07
N ALA A 99 8.35 -8.07 -8.36
CA ALA A 99 7.12 -8.67 -7.88
C ALA A 99 6.89 -10.10 -8.43
N LYS A 100 7.29 -10.37 -9.68
CA LYS A 100 7.25 -11.73 -10.25
C LYS A 100 8.22 -12.68 -9.57
N GLU A 101 9.45 -12.23 -9.30
CA GLU A 101 10.43 -13.03 -8.58
C GLU A 101 9.93 -13.39 -7.17
N GLN A 102 9.36 -12.41 -6.47
CA GLN A 102 8.76 -12.62 -5.15
C GLN A 102 7.55 -13.57 -5.22
N TYR A 103 6.69 -13.41 -6.22
CA TYR A 103 5.57 -14.32 -6.44
C TYR A 103 6.04 -15.77 -6.62
N GLN A 104 7.10 -16.00 -7.40
CA GLN A 104 7.66 -17.33 -7.61
C GLN A 104 8.25 -17.90 -6.32
N SER A 105 9.01 -17.10 -5.58
CA SER A 105 9.59 -17.50 -4.29
C SER A 105 8.49 -17.90 -3.30
N ILE A 106 7.51 -17.04 -3.09
CA ILE A 106 6.39 -17.29 -2.16
C ILE A 106 5.56 -18.50 -2.62
N THR A 107 5.32 -18.66 -3.93
CA THR A 107 4.62 -19.84 -4.46
C THR A 107 5.36 -21.13 -4.11
N SER A 108 6.69 -21.13 -4.17
CA SER A 108 7.51 -22.29 -3.78
C SER A 108 7.45 -22.53 -2.27
N ASP A 109 7.65 -21.50 -1.48
CA ASP A 109 7.73 -21.60 -0.02
C ASP A 109 6.41 -21.99 0.64
N PHE A 110 5.28 -21.60 0.03
CA PHE A 110 3.93 -21.83 0.51
C PHE A 110 3.15 -22.88 -0.33
N SER A 111 3.86 -23.77 -1.01
CA SER A 111 3.23 -24.75 -1.92
C SER A 111 2.20 -25.65 -1.24
N ASP A 112 2.40 -26.04 0.02
CA ASP A 112 1.46 -26.87 0.77
C ASP A 112 0.22 -26.11 1.21
N GLU A 113 0.37 -24.86 1.64
CA GLU A 113 -0.73 -23.97 2.03
C GLU A 113 -1.59 -23.61 0.81
N ILE A 114 -0.96 -23.39 -0.35
CA ILE A 114 -1.67 -23.14 -1.60
C ILE A 114 -2.44 -24.38 -2.04
N ARG A 115 -1.81 -25.55 -2.00
CA ARG A 115 -2.44 -26.82 -2.38
C ARG A 115 -3.62 -27.18 -1.48
N SER A 116 -3.54 -26.87 -0.18
CA SER A 116 -4.62 -27.08 0.77
C SER A 116 -5.73 -26.03 0.71
N GLY A 117 -5.53 -24.93 -0.04
CA GLY A 117 -6.44 -23.80 -0.11
C GLY A 117 -6.42 -22.90 1.14
N ALA A 118 -5.41 -23.03 2.00
CA ALA A 118 -5.21 -22.14 3.15
C ALA A 118 -4.65 -20.77 2.75
N LEU A 119 -4.03 -20.68 1.56
CA LEU A 119 -3.49 -19.48 0.95
C LEU A 119 -3.78 -19.49 -0.54
N GLU A 120 -4.25 -18.37 -1.08
CA GLU A 120 -4.28 -18.09 -2.52
C GLU A 120 -3.32 -16.94 -2.79
N LEU A 121 -2.59 -16.99 -3.90
CA LEU A 121 -1.71 -15.92 -4.36
C LEU A 121 -2.23 -15.34 -5.66
N GLU A 122 -2.23 -14.02 -5.74
CA GLU A 122 -2.55 -13.28 -6.96
C GLU A 122 -1.47 -12.22 -7.17
N LEU A 123 -0.95 -12.13 -8.39
CA LEU A 123 -0.05 -11.08 -8.82
C LEU A 123 -0.76 -10.24 -9.88
N LYS A 124 -0.97 -8.97 -9.58
CA LYS A 124 -1.52 -8.01 -10.53
C LYS A 124 -0.57 -6.81 -10.59
N ASP A 125 0.04 -6.62 -11.76
CA ASP A 125 1.10 -5.61 -11.96
C ASP A 125 2.25 -5.77 -10.96
N GLU A 126 2.44 -4.80 -10.07
CA GLU A 126 3.45 -4.82 -9.00
C GLU A 126 2.88 -5.22 -7.62
N ASN A 127 1.57 -5.51 -7.55
CA ASN A 127 0.91 -5.86 -6.29
C ASN A 127 0.83 -7.37 -6.14
N LEU A 128 1.41 -7.88 -5.08
CA LEU A 128 1.26 -9.28 -4.67
C LEU A 128 0.22 -9.39 -3.57
N THR A 129 -0.88 -10.08 -3.84
CA THR A 129 -1.96 -10.31 -2.89
C THR A 129 -1.88 -11.74 -2.36
N LEU A 130 -1.77 -11.86 -1.04
CA LEU A 130 -1.91 -13.09 -0.29
C LEU A 130 -3.33 -13.13 0.27
N ARG A 131 -4.16 -14.01 -0.26
CA ARG A 131 -5.57 -14.15 0.15
C ARG A 131 -5.73 -15.33 1.09
N LEU A 132 -6.28 -15.07 2.27
CA LEU A 132 -6.43 -16.03 3.36
C LEU A 132 -7.92 -16.24 3.63
N PRO A 133 -8.47 -17.44 3.36
CA PRO A 133 -9.88 -17.73 3.60
C PRO A 133 -10.26 -17.52 5.06
N GLY A 134 -11.45 -16.97 5.31
CA GLY A 134 -11.93 -16.72 6.67
C GLY A 134 -12.32 -17.99 7.44
N LYS A 135 -12.58 -19.08 6.72
CA LYS A 135 -12.90 -20.39 7.35
C LYS A 135 -11.64 -20.96 7.99
N GLY A 136 -11.68 -21.16 9.30
CA GLY A 136 -10.54 -21.69 10.05
C GLY A 136 -9.51 -20.62 10.47
N SER A 137 -9.69 -19.37 10.06
CA SER A 137 -8.77 -18.27 10.41
C SER A 137 -9.11 -17.64 11.77
N PHE A 138 -10.39 -17.45 12.04
CA PHE A 138 -10.86 -16.82 13.27
C PHE A 138 -11.91 -17.70 13.98
N VAL A 139 -12.03 -17.45 15.28
CA VAL A 139 -13.18 -17.99 16.04
C VAL A 139 -14.46 -17.36 15.48
N SER A 140 -15.53 -18.14 15.39
CA SER A 140 -16.81 -17.66 14.83
C SER A 140 -17.29 -16.40 15.52
N GLY A 141 -17.68 -15.39 14.73
CA GLY A 141 -18.14 -14.09 15.23
C GLY A 141 -17.07 -13.27 15.99
N SER A 142 -15.79 -13.65 15.89
CA SER A 142 -14.68 -13.05 16.63
C SER A 142 -13.55 -12.61 15.69
N ALA A 143 -12.67 -11.76 16.23
CA ALA A 143 -11.38 -11.41 15.64
C ALA A 143 -10.22 -12.18 16.29
N SER A 144 -10.51 -13.15 17.17
CA SER A 144 -9.49 -14.01 17.80
C SER A 144 -8.97 -15.03 16.78
N LEU A 145 -7.65 -15.05 16.60
CA LEU A 145 -6.97 -15.93 15.66
C LEU A 145 -7.02 -17.39 16.11
N GLN A 146 -7.29 -18.29 15.19
CA GLN A 146 -7.12 -19.73 15.42
C GLN A 146 -5.61 -20.08 15.46
N PRO A 147 -5.17 -21.08 16.25
CA PRO A 147 -3.76 -21.43 16.34
C PRO A 147 -3.10 -21.78 15.01
N SER A 148 -3.80 -22.53 14.14
CA SER A 148 -3.31 -22.86 12.79
C SER A 148 -3.15 -21.64 11.90
N PHE A 149 -4.06 -20.68 12.01
CA PHE A 149 -3.98 -19.42 11.27
C PHE A 149 -2.84 -18.55 11.77
N ARG A 150 -2.64 -18.48 13.09
CA ARG A 150 -1.49 -17.76 13.67
C ARG A 150 -0.16 -18.35 13.20
N ALA A 151 -0.06 -19.69 13.10
CA ALA A 151 1.14 -20.34 12.55
C ALA A 151 1.40 -19.95 11.09
N LEU A 152 0.34 -19.88 10.27
CA LEU A 152 0.45 -19.39 8.88
C LEU A 152 0.85 -17.92 8.82
N LEU A 153 0.26 -17.07 9.66
CA LEU A 153 0.63 -15.65 9.74
C LEU A 153 2.10 -15.46 10.15
N ASN A 154 2.63 -16.30 11.06
CA ASN A 154 4.03 -16.26 11.45
C ASN A 154 4.95 -16.59 10.26
N LYS A 155 4.62 -17.62 9.50
CA LYS A 155 5.37 -17.95 8.27
C LYS A 155 5.34 -16.79 7.24
N ILE A 156 4.17 -16.17 7.07
CA ILE A 156 4.02 -14.98 6.20
C ILE A 156 4.82 -13.80 6.76
N GLY A 157 4.76 -13.55 8.07
CA GLY A 157 5.49 -12.47 8.74
C GLY A 157 6.99 -12.58 8.55
N ASP A 158 7.57 -13.79 8.66
CA ASP A 158 8.99 -14.04 8.39
C ASP A 158 9.38 -13.67 6.96
N THR A 159 8.53 -14.00 5.99
CA THR A 159 8.73 -13.63 4.58
C THR A 159 8.64 -12.11 4.38
N LEU A 160 7.63 -11.46 4.97
CA LEU A 160 7.40 -10.02 4.84
C LEU A 160 8.42 -9.17 5.58
N LYS A 161 9.06 -9.70 6.63
CA LYS A 161 10.12 -9.01 7.37
C LYS A 161 11.33 -8.70 6.47
N SER A 162 11.64 -9.56 5.52
CA SER A 162 12.77 -9.38 4.59
C SER A 162 12.43 -8.40 3.46
N SER A 163 11.15 -8.16 3.16
CA SER A 163 10.71 -7.21 2.14
C SER A 163 10.77 -5.77 2.66
N LYS A 164 10.90 -4.80 1.76
CA LYS A 164 10.86 -3.36 2.09
C LYS A 164 9.53 -2.71 1.72
N GLY A 165 8.66 -3.43 1.03
CA GLY A 165 7.41 -2.91 0.49
C GLY A 165 6.40 -2.49 1.56
N ARG A 166 5.45 -1.66 1.16
CA ARG A 166 4.26 -1.36 1.97
C ARG A 166 3.35 -2.59 2.01
N ILE A 167 2.71 -2.81 3.14
CA ILE A 167 1.84 -3.94 3.40
C ILE A 167 0.47 -3.40 3.77
N ARG A 168 -0.54 -3.77 3.00
CA ARG A 168 -1.93 -3.42 3.30
C ARG A 168 -2.67 -4.68 3.70
N ILE A 169 -3.34 -4.64 4.84
CA ILE A 169 -4.11 -5.76 5.39
C ILE A 169 -5.58 -5.39 5.36
N GLU A 170 -6.35 -6.15 4.60
CA GLU A 170 -7.76 -5.92 4.37
C GLU A 170 -8.60 -7.05 4.94
N GLY A 171 -9.64 -6.67 5.69
CA GLY A 171 -10.64 -7.59 6.20
C GLY A 171 -11.94 -7.49 5.41
N HIS A 172 -12.48 -8.63 4.99
CA HIS A 172 -13.74 -8.72 4.27
C HIS A 172 -14.70 -9.69 4.94
N THR A 173 -16.01 -9.44 4.79
CA THR A 173 -17.08 -10.31 5.24
C THR A 173 -18.00 -10.67 4.07
N ASP A 174 -18.93 -11.57 4.32
CA ASP A 174 -20.12 -11.71 3.48
C ASP A 174 -21.17 -10.66 3.88
N ASN A 175 -22.31 -10.65 3.17
CA ASN A 175 -23.42 -9.72 3.40
C ASN A 175 -24.38 -10.15 4.53
N LEU A 176 -24.12 -11.27 5.20
CA LEU A 176 -24.95 -11.68 6.33
C LEU A 176 -24.64 -10.77 7.52
N LYS A 177 -25.70 -10.26 8.14
CA LYS A 177 -25.53 -9.45 9.35
C LYS A 177 -24.91 -10.30 10.45
N ILE A 178 -24.00 -9.71 11.19
CA ILE A 178 -23.46 -10.34 12.39
C ILE A 178 -24.63 -10.62 13.32
N GLY A 179 -24.78 -11.88 13.71
CA GLY A 179 -25.73 -12.27 14.74
C GLY A 179 -25.34 -11.63 16.07
N PHE A 180 -26.06 -11.92 17.13
CA PHE A 180 -25.83 -11.36 18.46
C PHE A 180 -24.36 -11.46 18.86
N SER A 181 -23.67 -10.34 18.76
CA SER A 181 -22.29 -10.16 19.25
C SER A 181 -22.26 -8.93 20.14
N ASP A 182 -21.91 -9.13 21.41
CA ASP A 182 -21.74 -8.02 22.34
C ASP A 182 -20.53 -7.14 21.96
N ARG A 183 -19.65 -7.66 21.14
CA ARG A 183 -18.36 -7.03 20.79
C ARG A 183 -18.36 -6.27 19.49
N PHE A 184 -19.07 -6.75 18.46
CA PHE A 184 -19.10 -6.14 17.14
C PHE A 184 -20.53 -5.80 16.74
N LYS A 185 -20.76 -4.55 16.35
CA LYS A 185 -22.07 -4.02 15.98
C LYS A 185 -22.36 -4.13 14.48
N SER A 186 -21.33 -4.31 13.67
CA SER A 186 -21.43 -4.34 12.20
C SER A 186 -20.32 -5.19 11.56
N ASN A 187 -20.53 -5.55 10.30
CA ASN A 187 -19.51 -6.19 9.47
C ASN A 187 -18.26 -5.31 9.31
N TRP A 188 -18.42 -3.98 9.35
CA TRP A 188 -17.34 -3.02 9.36
C TRP A 188 -16.46 -3.18 10.62
N ASP A 189 -17.08 -3.26 11.80
CA ASP A 189 -16.35 -3.46 13.05
C ASP A 189 -15.59 -4.79 13.06
N LEU A 190 -16.26 -5.87 12.61
CA LEU A 190 -15.67 -7.20 12.58
C LEU A 190 -14.50 -7.28 11.59
N SER A 191 -14.67 -6.77 10.36
CA SER A 191 -13.63 -6.81 9.34
C SER A 191 -12.41 -5.98 9.76
N SER A 192 -12.61 -4.79 10.31
CA SER A 192 -11.54 -3.93 10.84
C SER A 192 -10.81 -4.58 12.02
N ALA A 193 -11.54 -5.19 12.95
CA ALA A 193 -10.93 -5.89 14.09
C ALA A 193 -10.10 -7.11 13.65
N ARG A 194 -10.52 -7.83 12.62
CA ARG A 194 -9.79 -8.98 12.08
C ARG A 194 -8.49 -8.57 11.40
N SER A 195 -8.54 -7.55 10.54
CA SER A 195 -7.32 -7.02 9.92
C SER A 195 -6.35 -6.43 10.96
N SER A 196 -6.88 -5.80 12.02
CA SER A 196 -6.05 -5.33 13.15
C SER A 196 -5.41 -6.49 13.93
N SER A 197 -6.10 -7.62 14.13
CA SER A 197 -5.52 -8.79 14.79
C SER A 197 -4.38 -9.41 13.97
N VAL A 198 -4.48 -9.38 12.63
CA VAL A 198 -3.40 -9.82 11.74
C VAL A 198 -2.20 -8.86 11.81
N SER A 199 -2.44 -7.55 11.76
CA SER A 199 -1.36 -6.56 11.85
C SER A 199 -0.62 -6.64 13.19
N ALA A 200 -1.33 -6.93 14.29
CA ALA A 200 -0.71 -7.10 15.60
C ALA A 200 0.33 -8.24 15.60
N VAL A 201 0.07 -9.37 14.94
CA VAL A 201 1.05 -10.45 14.79
C VAL A 201 2.30 -9.96 14.07
N PHE A 202 2.14 -9.22 12.98
CA PHE A 202 3.28 -8.71 12.20
C PHE A 202 4.12 -7.70 12.96
N ILE A 203 3.49 -6.83 13.74
CA ILE A 203 4.19 -5.83 14.57
C ILE A 203 4.86 -6.51 15.77
N GLU A 204 4.10 -7.27 16.55
CA GLU A 204 4.53 -7.76 17.85
C GLU A 204 5.49 -8.96 17.77
N GLU A 205 5.25 -9.87 16.81
CA GLU A 205 6.04 -11.11 16.68
C GLU A 205 7.17 -11.02 15.66
N HIS A 206 6.99 -10.21 14.61
CA HIS A 206 7.98 -10.09 13.51
C HIS A 206 8.71 -8.75 13.48
N GLY A 207 8.27 -7.76 14.27
CA GLY A 207 8.88 -6.43 14.31
C GLY A 207 8.77 -5.69 12.99
N ILE A 208 7.69 -5.93 12.22
CA ILE A 208 7.43 -5.17 10.99
C ILE A 208 7.08 -3.73 11.40
N ASP A 209 7.75 -2.78 10.75
CA ASP A 209 7.59 -1.36 11.02
C ASP A 209 6.14 -0.91 10.77
N ILE A 210 5.57 -0.19 11.73
CA ILE A 210 4.20 0.32 11.67
C ILE A 210 3.99 1.25 10.46
N ASP A 211 5.01 2.00 10.06
CA ASP A 211 4.95 2.92 8.91
C ASP A 211 4.81 2.20 7.56
N ARG A 212 5.06 0.89 7.54
CA ARG A 212 4.84 0.03 6.37
C ARG A 212 3.43 -0.54 6.30
N LEU A 213 2.64 -0.42 7.36
CA LEU A 213 1.37 -1.12 7.50
C LEU A 213 0.18 -0.18 7.29
N VAL A 214 -0.75 -0.62 6.46
CA VAL A 214 -2.08 -0.03 6.34
C VAL A 214 -3.11 -1.10 6.70
N VAL A 215 -4.04 -0.78 7.58
CA VAL A 215 -5.07 -1.71 8.05
C VAL A 215 -6.44 -1.18 7.68
N ALA A 216 -7.25 -1.99 6.99
CA ALA A 216 -8.58 -1.61 6.54
C ALA A 216 -9.61 -2.74 6.76
N GLY A 217 -10.84 -2.35 7.02
CA GLY A 217 -11.99 -3.24 7.01
C GLY A 217 -12.97 -2.79 5.94
N PHE A 218 -13.39 -3.69 5.07
CA PHE A 218 -14.28 -3.42 3.95
C PHE A 218 -15.68 -4.03 4.09
N ALA A 219 -15.94 -4.75 5.18
CA ALA A 219 -17.21 -5.47 5.33
C ALA A 219 -17.52 -6.30 4.06
N ASP A 220 -18.72 -6.17 3.52
CA ASP A 220 -19.20 -6.83 2.31
C ASP A 220 -19.21 -5.92 1.07
N SER A 221 -18.52 -4.76 1.13
CA SER A 221 -18.53 -3.77 0.06
C SER A 221 -17.74 -4.19 -1.18
N LEU A 222 -16.77 -5.10 -1.04
CA LEU A 222 -15.91 -5.60 -2.12
C LEU A 222 -15.98 -7.13 -2.19
N PRO A 223 -17.08 -7.70 -2.71
CA PRO A 223 -17.23 -9.14 -2.82
C PRO A 223 -16.39 -9.71 -3.98
N LEU A 224 -15.74 -10.85 -3.75
CA LEU A 224 -15.09 -11.63 -4.82
C LEU A 224 -16.11 -12.42 -5.65
N GLU A 225 -17.15 -12.90 -4.99
CA GLU A 225 -18.19 -13.75 -5.58
C GLU A 225 -19.57 -13.28 -5.13
N SER A 226 -20.62 -13.75 -5.83
CA SER A 226 -21.98 -13.45 -5.40
C SER A 226 -22.26 -13.92 -3.97
N ASN A 227 -22.84 -13.06 -3.16
CA ASN A 227 -23.30 -13.39 -1.82
C ASN A 227 -24.57 -14.27 -1.79
N ASP A 228 -25.18 -14.55 -2.96
CA ASP A 228 -26.38 -15.37 -3.04
C ASP A 228 -26.10 -16.84 -2.73
N THR A 229 -24.89 -17.31 -3.01
CA THR A 229 -24.49 -18.70 -2.78
C THR A 229 -23.69 -18.86 -1.47
N ALA A 230 -23.77 -20.03 -0.86
CA ALA A 230 -23.00 -20.35 0.34
C ALA A 230 -21.48 -20.33 0.07
N ASP A 231 -21.09 -20.82 -1.11
CA ASP A 231 -19.68 -20.86 -1.53
C ASP A 231 -19.14 -19.47 -1.82
N GLY A 232 -19.92 -18.61 -2.51
CA GLY A 232 -19.53 -17.22 -2.73
C GLY A 232 -19.36 -16.45 -1.42
N ARG A 233 -20.30 -16.61 -0.47
CA ARG A 233 -20.15 -16.02 0.87
C ARG A 233 -18.89 -16.54 1.58
N ALA A 234 -18.56 -17.81 1.45
CA ALA A 234 -17.36 -18.37 2.05
C ALA A 234 -16.09 -17.77 1.48
N ARG A 235 -16.06 -17.49 0.17
CA ARG A 235 -14.93 -16.81 -0.50
C ARG A 235 -14.87 -15.33 -0.14
N ASN A 236 -16.01 -14.67 0.06
CA ASN A 236 -16.05 -13.26 0.46
C ASN A 236 -15.50 -13.04 1.87
N ARG A 237 -15.71 -14.01 2.80
CA ARG A 237 -15.10 -13.96 4.14
C ARG A 237 -13.62 -14.28 4.06
N ARG A 238 -12.77 -13.26 4.01
CA ARG A 238 -11.31 -13.39 3.81
C ARG A 238 -10.52 -12.28 4.47
N ILE A 239 -9.23 -12.51 4.56
CA ILE A 239 -8.20 -11.48 4.76
C ILE A 239 -7.35 -11.40 3.48
N GLU A 240 -7.07 -10.21 3.03
CA GLU A 240 -6.09 -9.97 1.98
C GLU A 240 -4.89 -9.21 2.56
N ILE A 241 -3.69 -9.70 2.23
CA ILE A 241 -2.43 -9.04 2.56
C ILE A 241 -1.81 -8.64 1.22
N ILE A 242 -1.84 -7.36 0.93
CA ILE A 242 -1.37 -6.79 -0.33
C ILE A 242 0.00 -6.18 -0.08
N VAL A 243 1.00 -6.65 -0.80
CA VAL A 243 2.38 -6.15 -0.67
C VAL A 243 2.75 -5.42 -1.95
N ARG A 244 3.26 -4.19 -1.80
CA ARG A 244 3.62 -3.31 -2.91
C ARG A 244 5.05 -2.80 -2.72
N GLY A 245 5.83 -2.82 -3.80
CA GLY A 245 7.17 -2.24 -3.79
C GLY A 245 8.19 -3.13 -3.09
N PHE A 246 8.45 -4.29 -3.66
CA PHE A 246 9.50 -5.22 -3.23
C PHE A 246 10.91 -4.69 -3.53
#